data_dd634abbb4751d489597c5ef1c8317ec
#
_entry.id   dd634abbb4751d489597c5ef1c8317ec
#
_cell.length_a   1.000
_cell.length_b   1.000
_cell.length_c   1.000
_cell.angle_alpha   90.00
_cell.angle_beta   90.00
_cell.angle_gamma   90.00
#
_symmetry.space_group_name_H-M   'P 1'
#
loop_
_entity.id
_entity.type
_entity.pdbx_description
1 polymer ?
#
loop_
_entity_poly.entity_id
_entity_poly.type
_entity_poly.pdbx_seq_one_letter_code
_entity_poly.pdbx_strand_id
1 'polypeptide(L)'
;MVYKAMNRESIQQAAHRLHKEIWDNQERLWPNRHLTPFQMLAPEVAAHILGLDYQLLPNLGSPLFGREGERFKAAGLMNRSIRRIAVSTEFPMNVIRFTGAHEVGHFVLHEDEVMHRDKPLDGSARGQSRPPKEREADYFAACFLIPARLLLDAFAAQFQMKGPFPFTDTTCYHLNPSDPWSLLNAERDSLDREI
;
A
#
# COMPACT_ATOMS: atom_id res chain seq x y z
N MET A 1 -28.36 -6.85 5.76
CA MET A 1 -27.41 -7.92 5.43
C MET A 1 -26.13 -7.65 6.21
N VAL A 2 -25.63 -8.60 6.99
CA VAL A 2 -24.40 -8.40 7.76
C VAL A 2 -23.21 -8.60 6.79
N TYR A 3 -22.31 -7.63 6.70
CA TYR A 3 -21.09 -7.73 5.89
C TYR A 3 -20.22 -8.90 6.40
N LYS A 4 -19.91 -9.84 5.53
CA LYS A 4 -18.99 -10.94 5.84
C LYS A 4 -17.58 -10.53 5.40
N ALA A 5 -16.71 -10.30 6.37
CA ALA A 5 -15.32 -9.95 6.11
C ALA A 5 -14.62 -11.02 5.26
N MET A 6 -13.76 -10.55 4.35
CA MET A 6 -12.92 -11.42 3.53
C MET A 6 -11.79 -12.01 4.37
N ASN A 7 -11.35 -13.23 4.03
CA ASN A 7 -10.17 -13.79 4.63
C ASN A 7 -8.89 -13.21 4.00
N ARG A 8 -7.79 -13.20 4.74
CA ARG A 8 -6.51 -12.65 4.29
C ARG A 8 -5.98 -13.30 3.02
N GLU A 9 -6.17 -14.60 2.88
CA GLU A 9 -5.69 -15.36 1.71
C GLU A 9 -6.38 -14.88 0.43
N SER A 10 -7.70 -14.67 0.45
CA SER A 10 -8.43 -14.13 -0.71
C SER A 10 -7.94 -12.75 -1.11
N ILE A 11 -7.61 -11.88 -0.15
CA ILE A 11 -7.07 -10.55 -0.39
C ILE A 11 -5.66 -10.63 -1.00
N GLN A 12 -4.80 -11.49 -0.46
CA GLN A 12 -3.46 -11.74 -1.03
C GLN A 12 -3.55 -12.26 -2.47
N GLN A 13 -4.46 -13.20 -2.73
CA GLN A 13 -4.69 -13.72 -4.07
C GLN A 13 -5.17 -12.63 -5.03
N ALA A 14 -6.02 -11.70 -4.57
CA ALA A 14 -6.45 -10.56 -5.38
C ALA A 14 -5.28 -9.65 -5.76
N ALA A 15 -4.44 -9.28 -4.79
CA ALA A 15 -3.23 -8.51 -5.04
C ALA A 15 -2.26 -9.26 -5.99
N HIS A 16 -2.07 -10.56 -5.78
CA HIS A 16 -1.21 -11.39 -6.62
C HIS A 16 -1.71 -11.50 -8.07
N ARG A 17 -3.03 -11.62 -8.29
CA ARG A 17 -3.60 -11.58 -9.65
C ARG A 17 -3.28 -10.27 -10.35
N LEU A 18 -3.40 -9.15 -9.66
CA LEU A 18 -3.08 -7.84 -10.23
C LEU A 18 -1.58 -7.69 -10.54
N HIS A 19 -0.69 -8.20 -9.66
CA HIS A 19 0.74 -8.29 -9.95
C HIS A 19 1.00 -9.06 -11.26
N LYS A 20 0.35 -10.22 -11.41
CA LYS A 20 0.48 -11.05 -12.61
C LYS A 20 0.01 -10.31 -13.85
N GLU A 21 -1.13 -9.63 -13.80
CA GLU A 21 -1.65 -8.85 -14.93
C GLU A 21 -0.69 -7.71 -15.33
N ILE A 22 -0.10 -7.01 -14.36
CA ILE A 22 0.91 -5.97 -14.62
C ILE A 22 2.14 -6.60 -15.28
N TRP A 23 2.60 -7.73 -14.77
CA TRP A 23 3.77 -8.43 -15.29
C TRP A 23 3.56 -8.95 -16.71
N ASP A 24 2.44 -9.59 -16.96
CA ASP A 24 2.08 -10.13 -18.27
C ASP A 24 1.92 -9.02 -19.35
N ASN A 25 1.62 -7.79 -18.93
CA ASN A 25 1.47 -6.63 -19.81
C ASN A 25 2.68 -5.69 -19.83
N GLN A 26 3.81 -6.04 -19.22
CA GLN A 26 4.94 -5.13 -19.04
C GLN A 26 5.50 -4.56 -20.37
N GLU A 27 5.60 -5.38 -21.40
CA GLU A 27 6.10 -4.94 -22.71
C GLU A 27 5.15 -3.94 -23.38
N ARG A 28 3.84 -4.10 -23.19
CA ARG A 28 2.83 -3.17 -23.69
C ARG A 28 2.81 -1.85 -22.90
N LEU A 29 2.98 -1.94 -21.59
CA LEU A 29 2.96 -0.77 -20.69
C LEU A 29 4.25 0.06 -20.83
N TRP A 30 5.38 -0.60 -21.04
CA TRP A 30 6.70 0.05 -21.07
C TRP A 30 7.57 -0.48 -22.21
N PRO A 31 7.20 -0.22 -23.47
CA PRO A 31 7.99 -0.66 -24.61
C PRO A 31 9.40 -0.05 -24.52
N ASN A 32 10.43 -0.89 -24.60
CA ASN A 32 11.85 -0.50 -24.52
C ASN A 32 12.32 0.12 -23.19
N ARG A 33 11.62 -0.14 -22.08
CA ARG A 33 12.02 0.30 -20.74
C ARG A 33 12.12 -0.88 -19.79
N HIS A 34 13.25 -0.98 -19.08
CA HIS A 34 13.41 -1.95 -18.00
C HIS A 34 13.12 -1.24 -16.67
N LEU A 35 11.99 -1.59 -16.07
CA LEU A 35 11.61 -1.10 -14.75
C LEU A 35 11.90 -2.16 -13.69
N THR A 36 12.26 -1.69 -12.50
CA THR A 36 12.33 -2.60 -11.35
C THR A 36 10.92 -3.04 -10.94
N PRO A 37 10.76 -4.21 -10.31
CA PRO A 37 9.47 -4.64 -9.80
C PRO A 37 8.75 -3.59 -8.94
N PHE A 38 9.47 -2.87 -8.08
CA PHE A 38 8.91 -1.80 -7.25
C PHE A 38 8.39 -0.60 -8.07
N GLN A 39 9.02 -0.29 -9.21
CA GLN A 39 8.52 0.76 -10.11
C GLN A 39 7.27 0.32 -10.86
N MET A 40 7.17 -0.98 -11.18
CA MET A 40 5.99 -1.55 -11.86
C MET A 40 4.76 -1.61 -10.95
N LEU A 41 4.96 -1.78 -9.63
CA LEU A 41 3.88 -1.85 -8.65
C LEU A 41 3.43 -0.46 -8.16
N ALA A 42 3.19 0.44 -9.11
CA ALA A 42 2.63 1.76 -8.82
C ALA A 42 1.09 1.73 -8.89
N PRO A 43 0.37 2.43 -7.98
CA PRO A 43 -1.09 2.43 -7.98
C PRO A 43 -1.72 2.91 -9.28
N GLU A 44 -1.10 3.88 -9.95
CA GLU A 44 -1.52 4.38 -11.27
C GLU A 44 -1.44 3.31 -12.36
N VAL A 45 -0.45 2.41 -12.28
CA VAL A 45 -0.33 1.28 -13.21
C VAL A 45 -1.42 0.26 -12.96
N ALA A 46 -1.68 -0.07 -11.69
CA ALA A 46 -2.78 -0.94 -11.30
C ALA A 46 -4.13 -0.39 -11.76
N ALA A 47 -4.37 0.90 -11.56
CA ALA A 47 -5.57 1.58 -12.01
C ALA A 47 -5.71 1.51 -13.54
N HIS A 48 -4.62 1.74 -14.28
CA HIS A 48 -4.62 1.65 -15.73
C HIS A 48 -4.98 0.24 -16.24
N ILE A 49 -4.39 -0.80 -15.65
CA ILE A 49 -4.71 -2.21 -15.97
C ILE A 49 -6.19 -2.51 -15.73
N LEU A 50 -6.74 -1.98 -14.64
CA LEU A 50 -8.15 -2.12 -14.29
C LEU A 50 -9.09 -1.22 -15.13
N GLY A 51 -8.56 -0.41 -16.04
CA GLY A 51 -9.32 0.54 -16.85
C GLY A 51 -9.94 1.68 -16.04
N LEU A 52 -9.21 2.16 -15.03
CA LEU A 52 -9.59 3.31 -14.19
C LEU A 52 -8.82 4.56 -14.59
N ASP A 53 -9.51 5.70 -14.53
CA ASP A 53 -8.89 7.02 -14.61
C ASP A 53 -8.26 7.36 -13.25
N TYR A 54 -6.93 7.44 -13.19
CA TYR A 54 -6.19 7.73 -11.97
C TYR A 54 -5.66 9.16 -12.00
N GLN A 55 -6.03 9.97 -11.01
CA GLN A 55 -5.69 11.39 -10.96
C GLN A 55 -4.98 11.75 -9.65
N LEU A 56 -3.89 12.48 -9.77
CA LEU A 56 -3.23 13.17 -8.66
C LEU A 56 -3.69 14.63 -8.66
N LEU A 57 -4.34 15.05 -7.58
CA LEU A 57 -4.94 16.38 -7.47
C LEU A 57 -4.36 17.13 -6.26
N PRO A 58 -4.17 18.47 -6.33
CA PRO A 58 -3.67 19.26 -5.20
C PRO A 58 -4.54 19.12 -3.94
N ASN A 59 -5.85 19.03 -4.14
CA ASN A 59 -6.82 18.70 -3.08
C ASN A 59 -8.00 17.96 -3.69
N LEU A 60 -8.73 17.21 -2.87
CA LEU A 60 -9.92 16.47 -3.29
C LEU A 60 -11.21 17.23 -3.03
N GLY A 61 -11.12 18.54 -2.98
CA GLY A 61 -12.23 19.43 -2.75
C GLY A 61 -12.42 19.81 -1.28
N SER A 62 -12.83 21.04 -1.07
CA SER A 62 -13.39 21.51 0.19
C SER A 62 -14.91 21.38 0.08
N PRO A 63 -15.60 20.89 1.07
CA PRO A 63 -15.32 21.03 2.48
C PRO A 63 -14.66 19.77 3.11
N LEU A 64 -14.10 19.96 4.30
CA LEU A 64 -13.68 18.91 5.18
C LEU A 64 -14.86 17.94 5.43
N PHE A 65 -14.60 16.64 5.28
CA PHE A 65 -15.61 15.61 5.48
C PHE A 65 -15.66 15.17 6.95
N GLY A 66 -16.86 14.86 7.44
CA GLY A 66 -17.09 14.42 8.82
C GLY A 66 -18.12 15.27 9.56
N ARG A 67 -18.51 14.82 10.77
CA ARG A 67 -19.36 15.60 11.67
C ARG A 67 -18.55 16.78 12.23
N GLU A 68 -19.27 17.78 12.75
CA GLU A 68 -18.61 18.90 13.44
C GLU A 68 -17.72 18.35 14.58
N GLY A 69 -16.41 18.64 14.52
CA GLY A 69 -15.41 18.04 15.41
C GLY A 69 -14.63 16.85 14.84
N GLU A 70 -15.10 16.20 13.77
CA GLU A 70 -14.43 15.06 13.09
C GLU A 70 -14.07 15.38 11.62
N ARG A 71 -13.95 16.66 11.28
CA ARG A 71 -13.64 17.06 9.91
C ARG A 71 -12.23 16.65 9.52
N PHE A 72 -12.09 15.99 8.39
CA PHE A 72 -10.80 15.58 7.84
C PHE A 72 -10.69 15.94 6.36
N LYS A 73 -9.46 16.15 5.91
CA LYS A 73 -9.16 16.25 4.48
C LYS A 73 -9.16 14.85 3.88
N ALA A 74 -9.87 14.64 2.78
CA ALA A 74 -9.81 13.36 2.08
C ALA A 74 -8.43 13.18 1.45
N ALA A 75 -7.82 12.04 1.68
CA ALA A 75 -6.55 11.67 1.05
C ALA A 75 -6.77 10.95 -0.27
N GLY A 76 -7.80 10.11 -0.35
CA GLY A 76 -8.19 9.35 -1.53
C GLY A 76 -9.70 9.42 -1.77
N LEU A 77 -10.08 9.14 -3.00
CA LEU A 77 -11.47 9.03 -3.43
C LEU A 77 -11.56 8.03 -4.58
N MET A 78 -12.39 7.02 -4.42
CA MET A 78 -12.77 6.09 -5.48
C MET A 78 -14.23 6.33 -5.87
N ASN A 79 -14.49 6.41 -7.17
CA ASN A 79 -15.84 6.43 -7.72
C ASN A 79 -15.98 5.39 -8.81
N ARG A 80 -16.68 4.32 -8.50
CA ARG A 80 -16.88 3.16 -9.37
C ARG A 80 -17.73 3.50 -10.59
N SER A 81 -18.76 4.33 -10.43
CA SER A 81 -19.70 4.65 -11.50
C SER A 81 -19.04 5.33 -12.68
N ILE A 82 -18.05 6.19 -12.43
CA ILE A 82 -17.27 6.88 -13.46
C ILE A 82 -15.87 6.28 -13.62
N ARG A 83 -15.59 5.16 -12.96
CA ARG A 83 -14.31 4.42 -13.02
C ARG A 83 -13.11 5.31 -12.75
N ARG A 84 -13.13 6.05 -11.65
CA ARG A 84 -12.09 7.02 -11.31
C ARG A 84 -11.57 6.83 -9.90
N ILE A 85 -10.24 6.98 -9.75
CA ILE A 85 -9.56 7.15 -8.48
C ILE A 85 -8.88 8.53 -8.50
N ALA A 86 -9.04 9.29 -7.44
CA ALA A 86 -8.34 10.55 -7.22
C ALA A 86 -7.60 10.51 -5.88
N VAL A 87 -6.35 10.96 -5.86
CA VAL A 87 -5.49 10.99 -4.67
C VAL A 87 -4.93 12.39 -4.48
N SER A 88 -5.00 12.89 -3.24
CA SER A 88 -4.48 14.20 -2.89
C SER A 88 -2.96 14.23 -2.85
N THR A 89 -2.35 15.23 -3.49
CA THR A 89 -0.89 15.48 -3.44
C THR A 89 -0.46 16.34 -2.25
N GLU A 90 -1.37 16.71 -1.35
CA GLU A 90 -1.03 17.45 -0.13
C GLU A 90 -0.27 16.63 0.91
N PHE A 91 -0.22 15.32 0.73
CA PHE A 91 0.41 14.39 1.67
C PHE A 91 1.80 13.95 1.19
N PRO A 92 2.65 13.41 2.09
CA PRO A 92 3.93 12.81 1.71
C PRO A 92 3.78 11.67 0.69
N MET A 93 4.79 11.46 -0.15
CA MET A 93 4.74 10.49 -1.27
C MET A 93 4.38 9.07 -0.84
N ASN A 94 4.87 8.62 0.33
CA ASN A 94 4.52 7.31 0.88
C ASN A 94 3.03 7.20 1.23
N VAL A 95 2.43 8.28 1.75
CA VAL A 95 0.98 8.35 2.04
C VAL A 95 0.20 8.36 0.72
N ILE A 96 0.58 9.19 -0.26
CA ILE A 96 -0.04 9.24 -1.60
C ILE A 96 -0.05 7.86 -2.23
N ARG A 97 1.10 7.18 -2.23
CA ARG A 97 1.26 5.85 -2.83
C ARG A 97 0.41 4.80 -2.10
N PHE A 98 0.39 4.83 -0.77
CA PHE A 98 -0.43 3.90 0.01
C PHE A 98 -1.92 4.15 -0.22
N THR A 99 -2.36 5.42 -0.16
CA THR A 99 -3.75 5.81 -0.42
C THR A 99 -4.20 5.38 -1.81
N GLY A 100 -3.39 5.59 -2.84
CA GLY A 100 -3.72 5.14 -4.20
C GLY A 100 -3.93 3.62 -4.28
N ALA A 101 -3.06 2.83 -3.63
CA ALA A 101 -3.20 1.38 -3.58
C ALA A 101 -4.41 0.94 -2.74
N HIS A 102 -4.74 1.67 -1.69
CA HIS A 102 -5.93 1.46 -0.87
C HIS A 102 -7.22 1.65 -1.67
N GLU A 103 -7.34 2.73 -2.44
CA GLU A 103 -8.49 2.98 -3.32
C GLU A 103 -8.61 1.92 -4.43
N VAL A 104 -7.48 1.44 -4.97
CA VAL A 104 -7.47 0.26 -5.85
C VAL A 104 -8.01 -0.97 -5.12
N GLY A 105 -7.63 -1.16 -3.85
CA GLY A 105 -8.14 -2.22 -2.98
C GLY A 105 -9.67 -2.18 -2.85
N HIS A 106 -10.25 -1.02 -2.58
CA HIS A 106 -11.71 -0.85 -2.55
C HIS A 106 -12.35 -1.21 -3.89
N PHE A 107 -11.75 -0.80 -4.98
CA PHE A 107 -12.27 -1.15 -6.31
C PHE A 107 -12.23 -2.66 -6.59
N VAL A 108 -11.16 -3.34 -6.19
CA VAL A 108 -10.97 -4.78 -6.45
C VAL A 108 -11.79 -5.66 -5.53
N LEU A 109 -11.92 -5.28 -4.26
CA LEU A 109 -12.50 -6.15 -3.21
C LEU A 109 -13.98 -5.88 -2.93
N HIS A 110 -14.45 -4.63 -3.10
CA HIS A 110 -15.76 -4.20 -2.62
C HIS A 110 -16.66 -3.74 -3.76
N GLU A 111 -17.18 -4.70 -4.55
CA GLU A 111 -18.00 -4.42 -5.73
C GLU A 111 -19.29 -3.64 -5.43
N ASP A 112 -19.80 -3.77 -4.20
CA ASP A 112 -21.00 -3.07 -3.72
C ASP A 112 -20.74 -1.61 -3.37
N GLU A 113 -19.49 -1.17 -3.31
CA GLU A 113 -19.13 0.19 -2.94
C GLU A 113 -19.02 1.10 -4.16
N VAL A 114 -20.00 1.98 -4.33
CA VAL A 114 -20.08 2.90 -5.47
C VAL A 114 -19.11 4.06 -5.33
N MET A 115 -18.96 4.60 -4.10
CA MET A 115 -18.07 5.72 -3.80
C MET A 115 -17.41 5.51 -2.45
N HIS A 116 -16.10 5.68 -2.41
CA HIS A 116 -15.30 5.64 -1.19
C HIS A 116 -14.52 6.95 -1.00
N ARG A 117 -14.29 7.33 0.26
CA ARG A 117 -13.46 8.49 0.65
C ARG A 117 -12.61 8.12 1.85
N ASP A 118 -11.32 8.17 1.67
CA ASP A 118 -10.37 7.75 2.70
C ASP A 118 -9.81 8.92 3.52
N LYS A 119 -9.60 8.64 4.82
CA LYS A 119 -8.85 9.50 5.74
C LYS A 119 -7.35 9.23 5.56
N PRO A 120 -6.51 10.27 5.63
CA PRO A 120 -5.07 10.06 5.53
C PRO A 120 -4.57 9.11 6.63
N LEU A 121 -3.75 8.14 6.24
CA LEU A 121 -3.06 7.25 7.17
C LEU A 121 -1.78 7.92 7.69
N ASP A 122 -1.95 9.02 8.39
CA ASP A 122 -0.88 9.83 8.99
C ASP A 122 -0.54 9.45 10.44
N GLY A 123 -1.15 8.37 10.94
CA GLY A 123 -1.00 7.91 12.31
C GLY A 123 -1.91 8.62 13.32
N SER A 124 -2.70 9.61 12.90
CA SER A 124 -3.63 10.35 13.78
C SER A 124 -4.79 9.48 14.29
N ALA A 125 -5.09 8.39 13.58
CA ALA A 125 -6.16 7.44 13.91
C ALA A 125 -5.73 6.30 14.87
N ARG A 126 -4.61 6.44 15.59
CA ARG A 126 -4.17 5.44 16.57
C ARG A 126 -5.25 5.23 17.64
N GLY A 127 -5.77 4.02 17.72
CA GLY A 127 -6.76 3.62 18.73
C GLY A 127 -8.21 3.54 18.26
N GLN A 128 -8.55 3.99 17.06
CA GLN A 128 -9.88 3.75 16.48
C GLN A 128 -9.92 2.43 15.71
N SER A 129 -10.93 1.59 16.00
CA SER A 129 -11.16 0.38 15.21
C SER A 129 -11.65 0.76 13.82
N ARG A 130 -10.83 0.53 12.78
CA ARG A 130 -11.26 0.74 11.39
C ARG A 130 -12.35 -0.28 11.00
N PRO A 131 -13.33 0.13 10.18
CA PRO A 131 -14.32 -0.78 9.61
C PRO A 131 -13.66 -1.97 8.88
N PRO A 132 -14.34 -3.12 8.79
CA PRO A 132 -13.76 -4.31 8.12
C PRO A 132 -13.27 -4.04 6.70
N LYS A 133 -14.05 -3.36 5.86
CA LYS A 133 -13.68 -3.01 4.48
C LYS A 133 -12.40 -2.17 4.40
N GLU A 134 -12.25 -1.19 5.32
CA GLU A 134 -11.05 -0.38 5.40
C GLU A 134 -9.81 -1.22 5.70
N ARG A 135 -9.92 -2.15 6.65
CA ARG A 135 -8.82 -3.06 7.01
C ARG A 135 -8.46 -4.01 5.87
N GLU A 136 -9.45 -4.41 5.09
CA GLU A 136 -9.26 -5.25 3.90
C GLU A 136 -8.54 -4.48 2.80
N ALA A 137 -8.94 -3.24 2.53
CA ALA A 137 -8.27 -2.36 1.57
C ALA A 137 -6.85 -1.99 2.04
N ASP A 138 -6.63 -1.73 3.35
CA ASP A 138 -5.30 -1.54 3.92
C ASP A 138 -4.41 -2.76 3.70
N TYR A 139 -4.95 -3.95 3.95
CA TYR A 139 -4.20 -5.20 3.78
C TYR A 139 -3.89 -5.49 2.31
N PHE A 140 -4.86 -5.21 1.42
CA PHE A 140 -4.62 -5.28 -0.03
C PHE A 140 -3.50 -4.33 -0.44
N ALA A 141 -3.55 -3.06 -0.02
CA ALA A 141 -2.52 -2.06 -0.34
C ALA A 141 -1.13 -2.52 0.11
N ALA A 142 -1.02 -3.06 1.33
CA ALA A 142 0.23 -3.61 1.84
C ALA A 142 0.74 -4.78 0.98
N CYS A 143 -0.13 -5.76 0.66
CA CYS A 143 0.22 -6.90 -0.19
C CYS A 143 0.60 -6.48 -1.61
N PHE A 144 -0.09 -5.47 -2.15
CA PHE A 144 0.16 -4.96 -3.49
C PHE A 144 1.49 -4.19 -3.58
N LEU A 145 1.73 -3.26 -2.66
CA LEU A 145 2.92 -2.40 -2.70
C LEU A 145 4.20 -3.09 -2.26
N ILE A 146 4.09 -4.06 -1.33
CA ILE A 146 5.22 -4.72 -0.69
C ILE A 146 5.01 -6.24 -0.73
N PRO A 147 5.10 -6.88 -1.92
CA PRO A 147 5.07 -8.33 -2.01
C PRO A 147 6.20 -8.95 -1.18
N ALA A 148 5.86 -9.93 -0.34
CA ALA A 148 6.79 -10.52 0.61
C ALA A 148 8.10 -11.00 -0.03
N ARG A 149 8.04 -11.61 -1.23
CA ARG A 149 9.23 -12.05 -1.95
C ARG A 149 10.15 -10.90 -2.31
N LEU A 150 9.62 -9.79 -2.88
CA LEU A 150 10.42 -8.63 -3.23
C LEU A 150 11.03 -7.96 -2.00
N LEU A 151 10.28 -7.95 -0.88
CA LEU A 151 10.79 -7.44 0.39
C LEU A 151 11.96 -8.28 0.89
N LEU A 152 11.84 -9.62 0.86
CA LEU A 152 12.92 -10.53 1.26
C LEU A 152 14.15 -10.39 0.36
N ASP A 153 13.96 -10.33 -0.96
CA ASP A 153 15.05 -10.13 -1.91
C ASP A 153 15.76 -8.77 -1.70
N ALA A 154 15.00 -7.70 -1.48
CA ALA A 154 15.54 -6.38 -1.18
C ALA A 154 16.27 -6.35 0.17
N PHE A 155 15.71 -7.00 1.19
CA PHE A 155 16.34 -7.13 2.51
C PHE A 155 17.66 -7.92 2.41
N ALA A 156 17.64 -9.07 1.75
CA ALA A 156 18.84 -9.88 1.53
C ALA A 156 19.94 -9.10 0.78
N ALA A 157 19.54 -8.34 -0.25
CA ALA A 157 20.49 -7.48 -1.00
C ALA A 157 21.03 -6.34 -0.14
N GLN A 158 20.18 -5.67 0.65
CA GLN A 158 20.58 -4.54 1.50
C GLN A 158 21.57 -4.95 2.58
N PHE A 159 21.34 -6.12 3.20
CA PHE A 159 22.16 -6.64 4.29
C PHE A 159 23.20 -7.67 3.82
N GLN A 160 23.35 -7.88 2.50
CA GLN A 160 24.31 -8.83 1.87
C GLN A 160 24.20 -10.25 2.44
N MET A 161 22.99 -10.67 2.74
CA MET A 161 22.74 -11.98 3.38
C MET A 161 23.11 -13.12 2.45
N LYS A 162 23.89 -14.09 2.98
CA LYS A 162 24.28 -15.32 2.26
C LYS A 162 23.43 -16.52 2.67
N GLY A 163 22.49 -16.35 3.58
CA GLY A 163 21.66 -17.41 4.13
C GLY A 163 20.43 -16.88 4.88
N PRO A 164 19.69 -17.73 5.57
CA PRO A 164 18.55 -17.33 6.38
C PRO A 164 18.97 -16.30 7.45
N PHE A 165 18.12 -15.30 7.68
CA PHE A 165 18.35 -14.31 8.73
C PHE A 165 18.22 -14.99 10.11
N PRO A 166 19.27 -14.99 10.95
CA PRO A 166 19.19 -15.59 12.26
C PRO A 166 18.38 -14.69 13.21
N PHE A 167 17.29 -15.23 13.75
CA PHE A 167 16.55 -14.58 14.82
C PHE A 167 17.26 -14.85 16.15
N THR A 168 18.17 -13.98 16.53
CA THR A 168 18.81 -13.95 17.84
C THR A 168 18.20 -12.84 18.69
N ASP A 169 18.45 -12.86 20.00
CA ASP A 169 17.99 -11.79 20.90
C ASP A 169 18.51 -10.42 20.46
N THR A 170 19.72 -10.36 19.94
CA THR A 170 20.35 -9.12 19.43
C THR A 170 19.69 -8.68 18.13
N THR A 171 19.46 -9.57 17.17
CA THR A 171 18.74 -9.21 15.94
C THR A 171 17.30 -8.80 16.21
N CYS A 172 16.62 -9.45 17.19
CA CYS A 172 15.29 -9.05 17.64
C CYS A 172 15.30 -7.66 18.28
N TYR A 173 16.35 -7.31 19.04
CA TYR A 173 16.48 -5.97 19.62
C TYR A 173 16.60 -4.89 18.54
N HIS A 174 17.42 -5.09 17.52
CA HIS A 174 17.58 -4.16 16.39
C HIS A 174 16.34 -4.06 15.51
N LEU A 175 15.52 -5.11 15.46
CA LEU A 175 14.25 -5.14 14.71
C LEU A 175 13.05 -4.72 15.56
N ASN A 176 13.28 -4.20 16.79
CA ASN A 176 12.21 -3.85 17.71
C ASN A 176 11.31 -2.74 17.13
N PRO A 177 10.01 -3.00 16.95
CA PRO A 177 9.07 -2.02 16.40
C PRO A 177 8.80 -0.81 17.30
N SER A 178 9.25 -0.80 18.56
CA SER A 178 9.15 0.36 19.45
C SER A 178 10.08 1.49 19.04
N ASP A 179 11.12 1.20 18.25
CA ASP A 179 11.97 2.21 17.62
C ASP A 179 12.17 1.87 16.13
N PRO A 180 11.23 2.27 15.25
CA PRO A 180 11.36 2.03 13.82
C PRO A 180 12.56 2.71 13.17
N TRP A 181 13.19 3.69 13.85
CA TRP A 181 14.39 4.37 13.40
C TRP A 181 15.66 3.57 13.71
N SER A 182 15.61 2.61 14.63
CA SER A 182 16.75 1.75 14.93
C SER A 182 17.22 0.95 13.72
N LEU A 183 16.30 0.48 12.87
CA LEU A 183 16.59 -0.18 11.60
C LEU A 183 17.23 0.73 10.56
N LEU A 184 16.81 2.01 10.51
CA LEU A 184 17.32 2.98 9.55
C LEU A 184 18.67 3.57 9.98
N ASN A 185 18.91 3.59 11.29
CA ASN A 185 20.12 4.13 11.92
C ASN A 185 21.08 3.03 12.38
N ALA A 186 20.71 1.75 12.27
CA ALA A 186 21.63 0.65 12.53
C ALA A 186 22.82 0.77 11.56
N GLU A 187 23.98 1.04 12.09
CA GLU A 187 25.19 1.01 11.29
C GLU A 187 25.28 -0.38 10.64
N ARG A 188 25.42 -0.41 9.33
CA ARG A 188 25.54 -1.63 8.53
C ARG A 188 26.54 -2.61 9.12
N ASP A 189 27.64 -2.08 9.64
CA ASP A 189 28.71 -2.85 10.28
C ASP A 189 28.31 -3.56 11.58
N SER A 190 27.29 -3.12 12.29
CA SER A 190 26.81 -3.79 13.50
C SER A 190 25.88 -4.97 13.19
N LEU A 191 25.09 -4.87 12.13
CA LEU A 191 24.26 -5.95 11.63
C LEU A 191 25.11 -7.02 10.90
N ASP A 192 26.13 -6.62 10.15
CA ASP A 192 27.05 -7.52 9.43
C ASP A 192 27.93 -8.38 10.36
N ARG A 193 28.12 -7.96 11.61
CA ARG A 193 28.89 -8.75 12.59
C ARG A 193 28.10 -9.87 13.27
N GLU A 194 26.78 -9.83 13.17
CA GLU A 194 25.87 -10.77 13.84
C GLU A 194 25.15 -11.73 12.88
N ILE A 195 25.34 -11.52 11.57
CA ILE A 195 24.90 -12.39 10.49
C ILE A 195 26.09 -13.20 9.95
#